data_28fe4cb935361ba3bb17ab122b62a154
#
_entry.id   28fe4cb935361ba3bb17ab122b62a154
#
_cell.length_a   1.000
_cell.length_b   1.000
_cell.length_c   1.000
_cell.angle_alpha   90.00
_cell.angle_beta   90.00
_cell.angle_gamma   90.00
#
_symmetry.space_group_name_H-M   'P 1'
#
loop_
_entity.id
_entity.type
_entity.pdbx_description
1 polymer ?
#
loop_
_entity_poly.entity_id
_entity_poly.type
_entity_poly.pdbx_seq_one_letter_code
_entity_poly.pdbx_strand_id
1 'polypeptide(L)'
;MQARHLLSAAALSLAVAACQPAQQEPAKPRPPVILIEADAPPRPMKPELPPLFDDIERRTFQFFWDTTNEINGLTPDRYPSRPFASIASVGFALTAYPIGIENGWVSRNQAIDRTLTTLKFFRDVPMGPQRTGKAGYKGFYYHFLDMQEGRRYDSWVELSSVDTALLMMGVLFAQSYYDGDDPREKEIRQIADTLYRKIDWPWLQQRAPLISMGWFPESGFIDHDWMGYNEAMMVYILALGSPTHPVSPDAWTVWTRTYDNDWGVYQGQEYLSFGPLFGHQYSHVWIHFRDIQDAYMRERGSTYF
;
A
#
# COMPACT_ATOMS: atom_id res chain seq x y z
N MET A 1 56.38 -44.25 -58.24
CA MET A 1 54.99 -44.42 -58.71
C MET A 1 54.14 -43.31 -57.99
N GLN A 2 53.69 -42.37 -58.81
CA GLN A 2 53.00 -41.19 -58.37
C GLN A 2 51.48 -41.42 -58.32
N ALA A 3 50.79 -41.00 -57.27
CA ALA A 3 49.34 -40.83 -57.29
C ALA A 3 49.00 -39.45 -56.81
N ARG A 4 48.43 -38.63 -57.69
CA ARG A 4 48.00 -37.24 -57.44
C ARG A 4 46.61 -37.31 -56.81
N HIS A 5 46.42 -36.62 -55.70
CA HIS A 5 45.09 -36.35 -55.17
C HIS A 5 44.65 -34.93 -55.57
N LEU A 6 43.52 -34.88 -56.27
CA LEU A 6 42.78 -33.68 -56.58
C LEU A 6 42.00 -33.20 -55.35
N LEU A 7 42.26 -31.98 -54.92
CA LEU A 7 41.49 -31.26 -53.90
C LEU A 7 40.36 -30.50 -54.58
N SER A 8 39.11 -30.87 -54.30
CA SER A 8 37.91 -30.15 -54.70
C SER A 8 37.60 -29.10 -53.66
N ALA A 9 37.61 -27.82 -54.05
CA ALA A 9 37.24 -26.70 -53.19
C ALA A 9 35.72 -26.54 -53.24
N ALA A 10 35.05 -26.81 -52.11
CA ALA A 10 33.65 -26.45 -51.94
C ALA A 10 33.58 -25.06 -51.29
N ALA A 11 33.06 -24.10 -52.02
CA ALA A 11 32.78 -22.75 -51.53
C ALA A 11 31.55 -22.77 -50.60
N LEU A 12 31.77 -22.47 -49.35
CA LEU A 12 30.69 -22.28 -48.35
C LEU A 12 30.21 -20.85 -48.41
N SER A 13 29.03 -20.61 -48.99
CA SER A 13 28.37 -19.32 -48.97
C SER A 13 27.70 -19.11 -47.60
N LEU A 14 28.26 -18.24 -46.76
CA LEU A 14 27.60 -17.77 -45.54
C LEU A 14 26.49 -16.75 -45.93
N ALA A 15 25.24 -17.17 -45.79
CA ALA A 15 24.10 -16.25 -45.80
C ALA A 15 24.05 -15.52 -44.44
N VAL A 16 24.44 -14.24 -44.40
CA VAL A 16 24.22 -13.35 -43.27
C VAL A 16 22.74 -12.97 -43.29
N ALA A 17 21.95 -13.62 -42.43
CA ALA A 17 20.60 -13.16 -42.14
C ALA A 17 20.68 -11.89 -41.30
N ALA A 18 20.40 -10.74 -41.92
CA ALA A 18 20.26 -9.48 -41.23
C ALA A 18 19.01 -9.56 -40.32
N CYS A 19 19.20 -9.61 -39.01
CA CYS A 19 18.13 -9.35 -38.04
C CYS A 19 17.65 -7.90 -38.21
N GLN A 20 16.51 -7.73 -38.85
CA GLN A 20 15.78 -6.46 -38.79
C GLN A 20 15.24 -6.29 -37.36
N PRO A 21 15.42 -5.13 -36.72
CA PRO A 21 14.77 -4.86 -35.44
C PRO A 21 13.25 -4.90 -35.64
N ALA A 22 12.58 -5.66 -34.80
CA ALA A 22 11.13 -5.70 -34.76
C ALA A 22 10.61 -4.27 -34.62
N GLN A 23 9.80 -3.81 -35.57
CA GLN A 23 9.10 -2.54 -35.46
C GLN A 23 8.15 -2.65 -34.26
N GLN A 24 8.43 -1.90 -33.21
CA GLN A 24 7.48 -1.72 -32.10
C GLN A 24 6.22 -1.07 -32.68
N GLU A 25 5.10 -1.79 -32.64
CA GLU A 25 3.81 -1.17 -32.91
C GLU A 25 3.63 0.03 -31.95
N PRO A 26 3.16 1.18 -32.46
CA PRO A 26 2.86 2.31 -31.60
C PRO A 26 1.82 1.88 -30.57
N ALA A 27 2.11 2.14 -29.31
CA ALA A 27 1.21 1.85 -28.19
C ALA A 27 -0.17 2.45 -28.52
N LYS A 28 -1.21 1.61 -28.47
CA LYS A 28 -2.59 2.10 -28.67
C LYS A 28 -2.86 3.20 -27.64
N PRO A 29 -3.42 4.34 -28.06
CA PRO A 29 -3.77 5.42 -27.15
C PRO A 29 -4.69 4.85 -26.06
N ARG A 30 -4.35 5.08 -24.79
CA ARG A 30 -5.23 4.74 -23.67
C ARG A 30 -6.57 5.46 -23.89
N PRO A 31 -7.71 4.77 -23.72
CA PRO A 31 -8.98 5.47 -23.75
C PRO A 31 -8.97 6.58 -22.70
N PRO A 32 -9.55 7.76 -23.00
CA PRO A 32 -9.62 8.82 -22.01
C PRO A 32 -10.32 8.30 -20.76
N VAL A 33 -9.73 8.56 -19.60
CA VAL A 33 -10.41 8.34 -18.31
C VAL A 33 -11.56 9.36 -18.31
N ILE A 34 -12.75 8.90 -18.58
CA ILE A 34 -13.95 9.71 -18.42
C ILE A 34 -14.16 9.85 -16.92
N LEU A 35 -13.69 10.97 -16.36
CA LEU A 35 -14.15 11.40 -15.05
C LEU A 35 -15.64 11.75 -15.23
N ILE A 36 -16.50 10.79 -14.93
CA ILE A 36 -17.92 11.09 -14.75
C ILE A 36 -17.94 11.88 -13.44
N GLU A 37 -18.11 13.21 -13.54
CA GLU A 37 -18.66 13.99 -12.45
C GLU A 37 -20.09 13.48 -12.22
N ALA A 38 -20.20 12.38 -11.50
CA ALA A 38 -21.45 12.00 -10.91
C ALA A 38 -21.73 13.04 -9.83
N ASP A 39 -22.84 13.78 -9.96
CA ASP A 39 -23.45 14.45 -8.82
C ASP A 39 -23.42 13.45 -7.67
N ALA A 40 -22.65 13.74 -6.63
CA ALA A 40 -22.48 12.83 -5.51
C ALA A 40 -23.88 12.48 -5.01
N PRO A 41 -24.28 11.20 -5.02
CA PRO A 41 -25.60 10.85 -4.53
C PRO A 41 -25.72 11.39 -3.10
N PRO A 42 -26.92 11.86 -2.69
CA PRO A 42 -27.13 12.32 -1.32
C PRO A 42 -26.59 11.22 -0.39
N ARG A 43 -25.77 11.61 0.59
CA ARG A 43 -25.19 10.66 1.55
C ARG A 43 -26.32 9.78 2.06
N PRO A 44 -26.23 8.45 1.93
CA PRO A 44 -27.26 7.59 2.48
C PRO A 44 -27.41 7.93 3.96
N MET A 45 -28.65 8.17 4.39
CA MET A 45 -28.93 8.34 5.83
C MET A 45 -28.31 7.13 6.54
N LYS A 46 -27.49 7.39 7.58
CA LYS A 46 -26.91 6.32 8.40
C LYS A 46 -28.07 5.40 8.79
N PRO A 47 -28.06 4.10 8.43
CA PRO A 47 -29.11 3.21 8.90
C PRO A 47 -29.11 3.27 10.43
N GLU A 48 -30.29 3.24 11.05
CA GLU A 48 -30.39 3.19 12.50
C GLU A 48 -29.78 1.86 12.97
N LEU A 49 -28.55 1.93 13.44
CA LEU A 49 -27.79 0.75 13.91
C LEU A 49 -28.19 0.45 15.37
N PRO A 50 -28.15 -0.82 15.78
CA PRO A 50 -28.34 -1.15 17.19
C PRO A 50 -27.36 -0.36 18.08
N PRO A 51 -27.78 0.07 19.29
CA PRO A 51 -26.95 0.89 20.20
C PRO A 51 -25.57 0.27 20.50
N LEU A 52 -25.45 -1.05 20.42
CA LEU A 52 -24.18 -1.75 20.58
C LEU A 52 -23.14 -1.33 19.53
N PHE A 53 -23.57 -1.06 18.29
CA PHE A 53 -22.65 -0.62 17.24
C PHE A 53 -22.11 0.78 17.51
N ASP A 54 -22.95 1.70 17.96
CA ASP A 54 -22.52 3.04 18.33
C ASP A 54 -21.51 3.00 19.50
N ASP A 55 -21.74 2.12 20.50
CA ASP A 55 -20.83 1.94 21.62
C ASP A 55 -19.47 1.38 21.18
N ILE A 56 -19.48 0.35 20.29
CA ILE A 56 -18.26 -0.26 19.76
C ILE A 56 -17.51 0.75 18.89
N GLU A 57 -18.18 1.47 17.99
CA GLU A 57 -17.57 2.49 17.11
C GLU A 57 -16.90 3.57 17.96
N ARG A 58 -17.60 4.09 18.97
CA ARG A 58 -17.08 5.12 19.88
C ARG A 58 -15.87 4.64 20.66
N ARG A 59 -15.90 3.44 21.25
CA ARG A 59 -14.76 2.88 22.00
C ARG A 59 -13.57 2.62 21.10
N THR A 60 -13.81 2.17 19.87
CA THR A 60 -12.75 1.99 18.87
C THR A 60 -12.11 3.33 18.52
N PHE A 61 -12.91 4.38 18.28
CA PHE A 61 -12.40 5.73 18.10
C PHE A 61 -11.59 6.20 19.32
N GLN A 62 -12.09 5.99 20.55
CA GLN A 62 -11.43 6.38 21.77
C GLN A 62 -10.05 5.74 21.93
N PHE A 63 -9.86 4.48 21.51
CA PHE A 63 -8.53 3.87 21.50
C PHE A 63 -7.53 4.74 20.74
N PHE A 64 -7.86 5.15 19.53
CA PHE A 64 -6.97 5.99 18.73
C PHE A 64 -6.83 7.39 19.31
N TRP A 65 -7.94 8.00 19.75
CA TRP A 65 -7.93 9.39 20.23
C TRP A 65 -7.21 9.55 21.56
N ASP A 66 -7.45 8.66 22.52
CA ASP A 66 -6.94 8.77 23.87
C ASP A 66 -5.53 8.19 24.06
N THR A 67 -5.10 7.27 23.16
CA THR A 67 -3.82 6.59 23.33
C THR A 67 -2.71 7.10 22.43
N THR A 68 -3.04 7.78 21.33
CA THR A 68 -2.05 8.39 20.44
C THR A 68 -1.28 9.50 21.16
N ASN A 69 0.05 9.47 21.02
CA ASN A 69 0.94 10.47 21.59
C ASN A 69 0.67 11.86 20.95
N GLU A 70 0.29 12.84 21.77
CA GLU A 70 -0.09 14.18 21.28
C GLU A 70 1.09 15.00 20.73
N ILE A 71 2.34 14.63 21.06
CA ILE A 71 3.55 15.37 20.66
C ILE A 71 4.01 14.94 19.25
N ASN A 72 3.88 13.65 18.91
CA ASN A 72 4.41 13.10 17.67
C ASN A 72 3.39 12.31 16.83
N GLY A 73 2.18 12.08 17.33
CA GLY A 73 1.13 11.38 16.62
C GLY A 73 1.32 9.85 16.54
N LEU A 74 2.26 9.29 17.27
CA LEU A 74 2.48 7.85 17.31
C LEU A 74 1.40 7.15 18.12
N THR A 75 0.80 6.13 17.52
CA THR A 75 -0.28 5.31 18.10
C THR A 75 0.29 3.98 18.57
N PRO A 76 0.02 3.55 19.82
CA PRO A 76 0.52 2.29 20.32
C PRO A 76 -0.05 1.10 19.55
N ASP A 77 0.73 0.03 19.50
CA ASP A 77 0.29 -1.25 18.90
C ASP A 77 -0.92 -1.84 19.63
N ARG A 78 -0.96 -1.72 20.94
CA ARG A 78 -2.00 -2.34 21.78
C ARG A 78 -2.24 -1.58 23.08
N TYR A 79 -3.35 -1.95 23.75
CA TYR A 79 -3.75 -1.43 25.04
C TYR A 79 -4.14 -2.60 25.97
N PRO A 80 -3.92 -2.53 27.31
CA PRO A 80 -3.40 -1.42 28.08
C PRO A 80 -1.88 -1.26 28.07
N SER A 81 -1.11 -2.29 27.70
CA SER A 81 0.33 -2.13 27.50
C SER A 81 0.62 -1.31 26.24
N ARG A 82 1.61 -0.43 26.32
CA ARG A 82 2.02 0.43 25.22
C ARG A 82 3.52 0.29 24.98
N PRO A 83 3.98 -0.90 24.54
CA PRO A 83 5.40 -1.19 24.47
C PRO A 83 6.08 -0.36 23.37
N PHE A 84 5.40 -0.16 22.24
CA PHE A 84 5.86 0.54 21.06
C PHE A 84 4.67 1.06 20.25
N ALA A 85 4.94 1.97 19.32
CA ALA A 85 3.99 2.36 18.28
C ALA A 85 4.02 1.35 17.12
N SER A 86 2.85 1.04 16.55
CA SER A 86 2.74 0.41 15.24
C SER A 86 2.43 1.49 14.19
N ILE A 87 3.19 1.53 13.10
CA ILE A 87 2.91 2.48 12.02
C ILE A 87 1.59 2.17 11.31
N ALA A 88 1.16 0.90 11.28
CA ALA A 88 -0.18 0.52 10.84
C ALA A 88 -1.26 1.13 11.71
N SER A 89 -1.11 1.07 13.06
CA SER A 89 -2.04 1.73 13.98
C SER A 89 -2.13 3.24 13.76
N VAL A 90 -1.03 3.89 13.37
CA VAL A 90 -1.05 5.31 12.98
C VAL A 90 -1.89 5.54 11.72
N GLY A 91 -1.79 4.66 10.72
CA GLY A 91 -2.63 4.73 9.51
C GLY A 91 -4.13 4.62 9.84
N PHE A 92 -4.48 3.69 10.73
CA PHE A 92 -5.86 3.57 11.23
C PHE A 92 -6.29 4.78 12.08
N ALA A 93 -5.39 5.36 12.89
CA ALA A 93 -5.69 6.57 13.66
C ALA A 93 -6.02 7.76 12.76
N LEU A 94 -5.22 7.98 11.69
CA LEU A 94 -5.49 9.02 10.69
C LEU A 94 -6.85 8.84 10.01
N THR A 95 -7.33 7.60 9.90
CA THR A 95 -8.66 7.28 9.37
C THR A 95 -9.75 7.49 10.43
N ALA A 96 -9.47 7.17 11.68
CA ALA A 96 -10.42 7.30 12.79
C ALA A 96 -10.75 8.77 13.12
N TYR A 97 -9.82 9.71 12.95
CA TYR A 97 -10.06 11.12 13.27
C TYR A 97 -11.22 11.74 12.47
N PRO A 98 -11.31 11.56 11.12
CA PRO A 98 -12.51 11.94 10.36
C PRO A 98 -13.80 11.27 10.84
N ILE A 99 -13.77 10.00 11.23
CA ILE A 99 -14.95 9.32 11.80
C ILE A 99 -15.41 10.02 13.07
N GLY A 100 -14.47 10.45 13.92
CA GLY A 100 -14.77 11.25 15.11
C GLY A 100 -15.41 12.61 14.80
N ILE A 101 -15.01 13.27 13.71
CA ILE A 101 -15.63 14.51 13.23
C ILE A 101 -17.07 14.25 12.78
N GLU A 102 -17.27 13.24 11.93
CA GLU A 102 -18.59 12.92 11.35
C GLU A 102 -19.61 12.48 12.42
N ASN A 103 -19.14 11.91 13.53
CA ASN A 103 -19.98 11.56 14.68
C ASN A 103 -20.10 12.69 15.73
N GLY A 104 -19.39 13.80 15.56
CA GLY A 104 -19.43 14.93 16.51
C GLY A 104 -18.69 14.66 17.84
N TRP A 105 -17.82 13.65 17.91
CA TRP A 105 -17.03 13.33 19.10
C TRP A 105 -15.85 14.26 19.29
N VAL A 106 -15.33 14.79 18.20
CA VAL A 106 -14.26 15.79 18.18
C VAL A 106 -14.56 16.85 17.12
N SER A 107 -14.02 18.04 17.31
CA SER A 107 -14.14 19.10 16.31
C SER A 107 -13.16 18.87 15.14
N ARG A 108 -13.52 19.39 13.95
CA ARG A 108 -12.62 19.37 12.79
C ARG A 108 -11.27 20.01 13.08
N ASN A 109 -11.23 21.10 13.84
CA ASN A 109 -9.99 21.77 14.23
C ASN A 109 -9.08 20.87 15.07
N GLN A 110 -9.62 20.18 16.07
CA GLN A 110 -8.83 19.24 16.89
C GLN A 110 -8.25 18.11 16.05
N ALA A 111 -9.04 17.55 15.14
CA ALA A 111 -8.59 16.48 14.26
C ALA A 111 -7.55 16.96 13.24
N ILE A 112 -7.70 18.17 12.67
CA ILE A 112 -6.70 18.81 11.81
C ILE A 112 -5.36 18.92 12.54
N ASP A 113 -5.37 19.48 13.75
CA ASP A 113 -4.14 19.70 14.52
C ASP A 113 -3.44 18.38 14.85
N ARG A 114 -4.19 17.34 15.23
CA ARG A 114 -3.64 16.00 15.48
C ARG A 114 -3.10 15.35 14.21
N THR A 115 -3.82 15.45 13.11
CA THR A 115 -3.38 14.96 11.79
C THR A 115 -2.07 15.63 11.36
N LEU A 116 -1.98 16.95 11.48
CA LEU A 116 -0.76 17.69 11.15
C LEU A 116 0.43 17.28 12.02
N THR A 117 0.22 17.10 13.33
CA THR A 117 1.26 16.61 14.24
C THR A 117 1.83 15.28 13.74
N THR A 118 0.96 14.34 13.41
CA THR A 118 1.35 13.03 12.88
C THR A 118 2.11 13.15 11.56
N LEU A 119 1.56 13.86 10.58
CA LEU A 119 2.16 13.97 9.25
C LEU A 119 3.52 14.70 9.28
N LYS A 120 3.64 15.78 10.09
CA LYS A 120 4.91 16.50 10.29
C LYS A 120 5.98 15.59 10.89
N PHE A 121 5.61 14.79 11.88
CA PHE A 121 6.52 13.81 12.46
C PHE A 121 7.08 12.86 11.39
N PHE A 122 6.23 12.22 10.59
CA PHE A 122 6.68 11.28 9.55
C PHE A 122 7.46 11.97 8.41
N ARG A 123 7.20 13.24 8.13
CA ARG A 123 7.98 14.03 7.18
C ARG A 123 9.41 14.27 7.65
N ASP A 124 9.57 14.58 8.95
CA ASP A 124 10.79 15.14 9.53
C ASP A 124 11.65 14.10 10.26
N VAL A 125 11.09 12.93 10.58
CA VAL A 125 11.80 11.87 11.30
C VAL A 125 13.03 11.39 10.51
N PRO A 126 14.20 11.16 11.16
CA PRO A 126 15.41 10.72 10.48
C PRO A 126 15.27 9.37 9.78
N MET A 127 15.58 9.35 8.49
CA MET A 127 15.59 8.18 7.62
C MET A 127 17.03 7.80 7.25
N GLY A 128 17.28 6.52 6.98
CA GLY A 128 18.59 6.07 6.50
C GLY A 128 18.85 4.59 6.74
N PRO A 129 19.95 4.04 6.13
CA PRO A 129 20.26 2.62 6.20
C PRO A 129 20.94 2.19 7.52
N GLN A 130 21.17 3.11 8.46
CA GLN A 130 21.83 2.82 9.74
C GLN A 130 20.95 1.91 10.62
N ARG A 131 21.56 1.02 11.37
CA ARG A 131 20.89 0.04 12.23
C ARG A 131 20.09 0.66 13.37
N THR A 132 20.50 1.84 13.83
CA THR A 132 19.88 2.55 14.97
C THR A 132 19.64 4.02 14.66
N GLY A 133 18.75 4.65 15.44
CA GLY A 133 18.49 6.09 15.35
C GLY A 133 17.69 6.51 14.12
N LYS A 134 17.09 5.58 13.39
CA LYS A 134 16.27 5.81 12.19
C LYS A 134 14.87 5.28 12.37
N ALA A 135 13.90 5.95 11.74
CA ALA A 135 12.52 5.48 11.68
C ALA A 135 12.22 4.65 10.43
N GLY A 136 13.11 4.71 9.43
CA GLY A 136 12.92 4.00 8.17
C GLY A 136 14.02 4.29 7.15
N TYR A 137 13.83 3.81 5.92
CA TYR A 137 14.75 3.99 4.81
C TYR A 137 14.00 3.95 3.47
N LYS A 138 14.43 4.70 2.46
CA LYS A 138 13.84 4.69 1.11
C LYS A 138 12.33 5.03 1.05
N GLY A 139 11.82 5.78 2.02
CA GLY A 139 10.40 6.10 2.15
C GLY A 139 9.58 5.08 2.94
N PHE A 140 10.13 3.89 3.19
CA PHE A 140 9.52 2.88 4.06
C PHE A 140 9.90 3.10 5.51
N TYR A 141 9.03 2.66 6.43
CA TYR A 141 9.21 2.80 7.87
C TYR A 141 9.36 1.44 8.55
N TYR A 142 10.02 1.42 9.69
CA TYR A 142 10.05 0.22 10.53
C TYR A 142 8.66 -0.05 11.11
N HIS A 143 8.27 -1.31 11.17
CA HIS A 143 6.98 -1.78 11.68
C HIS A 143 6.65 -1.17 13.04
N PHE A 144 7.61 -1.26 13.97
CA PHE A 144 7.46 -0.71 15.31
C PHE A 144 8.49 0.37 15.61
N LEU A 145 7.99 1.48 16.18
CA LEU A 145 8.78 2.63 16.60
C LEU A 145 8.63 2.81 18.12
N ASP A 146 9.67 3.29 18.78
CA ASP A 146 9.51 3.70 20.17
C ASP A 146 8.57 4.90 20.26
N MET A 147 7.79 4.96 21.33
CA MET A 147 6.72 5.94 21.51
C MET A 147 7.20 7.38 21.76
N GLN A 148 8.49 7.57 22.07
CA GLN A 148 9.04 8.88 22.45
C GLN A 148 9.74 9.54 21.26
N GLU A 149 10.79 8.89 20.75
CA GLU A 149 11.63 9.46 19.68
C GLU A 149 11.21 9.01 18.30
N GLY A 150 10.40 7.93 18.21
CA GLY A 150 9.92 7.37 16.93
C GLY A 150 11.04 6.77 16.10
N ARG A 151 12.01 6.14 16.75
CA ARG A 151 13.05 5.36 16.07
C ARG A 151 12.68 3.90 16.04
N ARG A 152 13.32 3.12 15.17
CA ARG A 152 13.21 1.67 15.17
C ARG A 152 13.28 1.15 16.61
N TYR A 153 12.25 0.42 17.03
CA TYR A 153 12.11 0.00 18.42
C TYR A 153 13.23 -0.93 18.88
N ASP A 154 13.56 -1.94 18.05
CA ASP A 154 14.60 -2.92 18.38
C ASP A 154 15.14 -3.57 17.09
N SER A 155 16.23 -4.29 17.19
CA SER A 155 16.94 -4.96 16.09
C SER A 155 16.11 -6.06 15.40
N TRP A 156 15.14 -6.66 16.07
CA TRP A 156 14.21 -7.66 15.50
C TRP A 156 13.08 -7.02 14.66
N VAL A 157 12.93 -5.70 14.70
CA VAL A 157 11.90 -5.00 13.94
C VAL A 157 12.36 -4.78 12.50
N GLU A 158 11.62 -5.30 11.55
CA GLU A 158 11.84 -5.09 10.12
C GLU A 158 11.37 -3.71 9.66
N LEU A 159 11.95 -3.24 8.59
CA LEU A 159 11.37 -2.22 7.74
C LEU A 159 10.28 -2.92 6.91
N SER A 160 9.02 -2.53 7.14
CA SER A 160 7.86 -3.27 6.64
C SER A 160 7.23 -2.62 5.41
N SER A 161 6.97 -3.42 4.39
CA SER A 161 6.25 -2.96 3.20
C SER A 161 4.74 -2.82 3.47
N VAL A 162 4.12 -3.79 4.15
CA VAL A 162 2.66 -3.77 4.37
C VAL A 162 2.26 -2.73 5.41
N ASP A 163 3.01 -2.60 6.50
CA ASP A 163 2.69 -1.59 7.52
C ASP A 163 2.92 -0.18 7.01
N THR A 164 3.95 0.02 6.15
CA THR A 164 4.11 1.28 5.43
C THR A 164 2.94 1.54 4.48
N ALA A 165 2.40 0.51 3.80
CA ALA A 165 1.21 0.67 2.97
C ALA A 165 -0.02 1.06 3.81
N LEU A 166 -0.24 0.41 4.96
CA LEU A 166 -1.33 0.76 5.89
C LEU A 166 -1.21 2.20 6.40
N LEU A 167 -0.01 2.63 6.77
CA LEU A 167 0.27 4.03 7.11
C LEU A 167 -0.11 4.96 5.96
N MET A 168 0.33 4.66 4.73
CA MET A 168 0.08 5.50 3.56
C MET A 168 -1.40 5.52 3.17
N MET A 169 -2.15 4.46 3.36
CA MET A 169 -3.61 4.47 3.15
C MET A 169 -4.29 5.48 4.08
N GLY A 170 -3.91 5.53 5.36
CA GLY A 170 -4.38 6.56 6.30
C GLY A 170 -3.95 7.98 5.92
N VAL A 171 -2.71 8.14 5.46
CA VAL A 171 -2.15 9.42 4.97
C VAL A 171 -2.93 9.92 3.75
N LEU A 172 -3.19 9.07 2.76
CA LEU A 172 -3.95 9.42 1.55
C LEU A 172 -5.45 9.61 1.83
N PHE A 173 -6.01 8.88 2.79
CA PHE A 173 -7.36 9.12 3.28
C PHE A 173 -7.48 10.51 3.90
N ALA A 174 -6.54 10.90 4.76
CA ALA A 174 -6.49 12.26 5.32
C ALA A 174 -6.34 13.32 4.21
N GLN A 175 -5.49 13.07 3.20
CA GLN A 175 -5.35 13.95 2.03
C GLN A 175 -6.69 14.19 1.34
N SER A 176 -7.49 13.15 1.17
CA SER A 176 -8.77 13.21 0.48
C SER A 176 -9.88 13.84 1.32
N TYR A 177 -9.87 13.59 2.64
CA TYR A 177 -10.91 14.09 3.54
C TYR A 177 -10.77 15.58 3.87
N TYR A 178 -9.53 16.05 4.08
CA TYR A 178 -9.26 17.46 4.40
C TYR A 178 -9.10 18.26 3.10
N ASP A 179 -10.21 18.51 2.41
CA ASP A 179 -10.29 19.13 1.09
C ASP A 179 -10.61 20.65 1.12
N GLY A 180 -10.81 21.22 2.31
CA GLY A 180 -11.18 22.62 2.51
C GLY A 180 -10.07 23.65 2.22
N ASP A 181 -10.44 24.92 2.32
CA ASP A 181 -9.55 26.06 2.07
C ASP A 181 -8.67 26.48 3.26
N ASP A 182 -8.89 25.89 4.44
CA ASP A 182 -8.04 26.14 5.62
C ASP A 182 -6.56 25.89 5.26
N PRO A 183 -5.65 26.83 5.54
CA PRO A 183 -4.22 26.65 5.28
C PRO A 183 -3.63 25.36 5.88
N ARG A 184 -4.15 24.91 7.02
CA ARG A 184 -3.73 23.66 7.68
C ARG A 184 -4.17 22.44 6.88
N GLU A 185 -5.35 22.44 6.27
CA GLU A 185 -5.81 21.36 5.39
C GLU A 185 -4.99 21.32 4.09
N LYS A 186 -4.63 22.47 3.54
CA LYS A 186 -3.69 22.54 2.41
C LYS A 186 -2.32 21.96 2.78
N GLU A 187 -1.83 22.23 3.97
CA GLU A 187 -0.57 21.66 4.48
C GLU A 187 -0.69 20.14 4.66
N ILE A 188 -1.80 19.60 5.17
CA ILE A 188 -2.07 18.16 5.23
C ILE A 188 -1.91 17.54 3.84
N ARG A 189 -2.58 18.07 2.82
CA ARG A 189 -2.51 17.55 1.45
C ARG A 189 -1.09 17.57 0.87
N GLN A 190 -0.34 18.64 1.12
CA GLN A 190 1.05 18.76 0.64
C GLN A 190 2.00 17.76 1.30
N ILE A 191 1.88 17.58 2.62
CA ILE A 191 2.73 16.64 3.34
C ILE A 191 2.38 15.21 2.92
N ALA A 192 1.10 14.88 2.81
CA ALA A 192 0.63 13.57 2.38
C ALA A 192 1.17 13.20 0.99
N ASP A 193 1.05 14.10 0.01
CA ASP A 193 1.63 13.90 -1.33
C ASP A 193 3.14 13.70 -1.27
N THR A 194 3.85 14.48 -0.43
CA THR A 194 5.29 14.36 -0.25
C THR A 194 5.69 13.00 0.33
N LEU A 195 4.96 12.51 1.35
CA LEU A 195 5.24 11.23 1.99
C LEU A 195 5.05 10.07 1.00
N TYR A 196 3.94 10.06 0.27
CA TYR A 196 3.66 8.99 -0.69
C TYR A 196 4.67 8.96 -1.83
N ARG A 197 5.05 10.13 -2.39
CA ARG A 197 6.02 10.23 -3.49
C ARG A 197 7.44 9.82 -3.12
N LYS A 198 7.79 9.82 -1.84
CA LYS A 198 9.14 9.42 -1.37
C LYS A 198 9.37 7.91 -1.36
N ILE A 199 8.32 7.10 -1.48
CA ILE A 199 8.46 5.64 -1.36
C ILE A 199 9.05 5.07 -2.63
N ASP A 200 10.20 4.43 -2.50
CA ASP A 200 10.93 3.74 -3.57
C ASP A 200 10.44 2.28 -3.69
N TRP A 201 9.25 2.07 -4.25
CA TRP A 201 8.65 0.74 -4.39
C TRP A 201 9.52 -0.25 -5.16
N PRO A 202 10.18 0.11 -6.29
CA PRO A 202 11.08 -0.78 -7.01
C PRO A 202 12.26 -1.29 -6.17
N TRP A 203 12.69 -0.52 -5.16
CA TRP A 203 13.76 -0.96 -4.27
C TRP A 203 13.42 -2.24 -3.50
N LEU A 204 12.14 -2.49 -3.17
CA LEU A 204 11.69 -3.74 -2.54
C LEU A 204 11.49 -4.90 -3.51
N GLN A 205 11.65 -4.70 -4.83
CA GLN A 205 11.51 -5.76 -5.83
C GLN A 205 12.81 -6.51 -6.09
N GLN A 206 13.39 -7.12 -5.06
CA GLN A 206 14.62 -7.92 -5.20
C GLN A 206 14.43 -9.19 -6.03
N ARG A 207 13.23 -9.73 -6.02
CA ARG A 207 12.77 -10.85 -6.85
C ARG A 207 11.60 -10.37 -7.72
N ALA A 208 11.89 -9.34 -8.54
CA ALA A 208 10.89 -8.72 -9.41
C ALA A 208 10.12 -9.78 -10.22
N PRO A 209 8.81 -9.55 -10.46
CA PRO A 209 8.06 -8.35 -10.17
C PRO A 209 7.37 -8.33 -8.79
N LEU A 210 7.63 -9.31 -7.91
CA LEU A 210 7.08 -9.35 -6.56
C LEU A 210 7.76 -8.35 -5.62
N ILE A 211 7.05 -7.95 -4.58
CA ILE A 211 7.50 -7.01 -3.56
C ILE A 211 7.84 -7.79 -2.28
N SER A 212 9.06 -7.61 -1.76
CA SER A 212 9.50 -8.23 -0.51
C SER A 212 8.65 -7.77 0.67
N MET A 213 8.46 -8.67 1.65
CA MET A 213 7.77 -8.34 2.90
C MET A 213 8.49 -7.26 3.70
N GLY A 214 9.80 -7.14 3.56
CA GLY A 214 10.55 -6.11 4.26
C GLY A 214 12.06 -6.22 4.14
N TRP A 215 12.74 -5.43 4.97
CA TRP A 215 14.19 -5.32 4.96
C TRP A 215 14.76 -5.09 6.38
N PHE A 216 15.94 -5.63 6.63
CA PHE A 216 16.71 -5.39 7.83
C PHE A 216 18.08 -4.78 7.48
N PRO A 217 18.55 -3.75 8.19
CA PRO A 217 19.89 -3.19 7.96
C PRO A 217 21.02 -4.16 8.33
N GLU A 218 20.72 -5.22 9.09
CA GLU A 218 21.66 -6.26 9.53
C GLU A 218 21.87 -7.35 8.48
N SER A 219 20.78 -7.77 7.82
CA SER A 219 20.75 -8.98 6.98
C SER A 219 20.20 -8.77 5.55
N GLY A 220 19.68 -7.57 5.24
CA GLY A 220 19.10 -7.30 3.92
C GLY A 220 17.61 -7.65 3.85
N PHE A 221 17.15 -7.97 2.64
CA PHE A 221 15.73 -8.23 2.37
C PHE A 221 15.26 -9.55 2.98
N ILE A 222 14.02 -9.55 3.47
CA ILE A 222 13.34 -10.76 3.92
C ILE A 222 13.20 -11.71 2.73
N ASP A 223 13.50 -13.01 2.94
CA ASP A 223 13.45 -14.03 1.89
C ASP A 223 12.02 -14.52 1.62
N HIS A 224 11.07 -13.61 1.67
CA HIS A 224 9.66 -13.84 1.34
C HIS A 224 9.11 -12.59 0.65
N ASP A 225 8.30 -12.83 -0.38
CA ASP A 225 7.58 -11.80 -1.12
C ASP A 225 6.07 -11.95 -0.91
N TRP A 226 5.37 -10.85 -1.03
CA TRP A 226 3.93 -10.86 -1.04
C TRP A 226 3.41 -11.52 -2.33
N MET A 227 2.62 -12.57 -2.18
CA MET A 227 1.96 -13.26 -3.28
C MET A 227 0.63 -13.86 -2.82
N GLY A 228 -0.36 -13.89 -3.73
CA GLY A 228 -1.70 -14.38 -3.42
C GLY A 228 -2.55 -13.37 -2.66
N TYR A 229 -3.82 -13.70 -2.49
CA TYR A 229 -4.78 -12.80 -1.84
C TYR A 229 -4.50 -12.69 -0.34
N ASN A 230 -4.20 -11.49 0.10
CA ASN A 230 -3.96 -11.13 1.49
C ASN A 230 -4.00 -9.61 1.67
N GLU A 231 -3.63 -9.11 2.85
CA GLU A 231 -3.57 -7.68 3.19
C GLU A 231 -2.61 -6.87 2.32
N ALA A 232 -1.66 -7.50 1.65
CA ALA A 232 -0.73 -6.81 0.76
C ALA A 232 -1.34 -6.35 -0.58
N MET A 233 -2.64 -6.56 -0.81
CA MET A 233 -3.35 -5.91 -1.92
C MET A 233 -3.07 -4.41 -1.96
N MET A 234 -3.04 -3.74 -0.80
CA MET A 234 -2.75 -2.31 -0.69
C MET A 234 -1.31 -1.97 -1.10
N VAL A 235 -0.35 -2.85 -0.81
CA VAL A 235 1.06 -2.68 -1.24
C VAL A 235 1.13 -2.57 -2.76
N TYR A 236 0.49 -3.50 -3.48
CA TYR A 236 0.49 -3.50 -4.94
C TYR A 236 -0.31 -2.34 -5.53
N ILE A 237 -1.46 -1.99 -4.97
CA ILE A 237 -2.25 -0.84 -5.42
C ILE A 237 -1.44 0.46 -5.30
N LEU A 238 -0.79 0.68 -4.15
CA LEU A 238 0.04 1.87 -3.94
C LEU A 238 1.30 1.86 -4.80
N ALA A 239 1.96 0.72 -4.95
CA ALA A 239 3.15 0.60 -5.76
C ALA A 239 2.89 0.82 -7.25
N LEU A 240 1.78 0.30 -7.78
CA LEU A 240 1.34 0.52 -9.17
C LEU A 240 0.89 1.95 -9.41
N GLY A 241 0.20 2.54 -8.41
CA GLY A 241 -0.32 3.91 -8.48
C GLY A 241 0.72 5.00 -8.17
N SER A 242 1.94 4.65 -7.79
CA SER A 242 2.96 5.63 -7.41
C SER A 242 3.27 6.60 -8.56
N PRO A 243 3.19 7.93 -8.32
CA PRO A 243 3.46 8.92 -9.36
C PRO A 243 4.95 9.13 -9.64
N THR A 244 5.84 8.61 -8.78
CA THR A 244 7.29 8.84 -8.85
C THR A 244 8.09 7.55 -9.03
N HIS A 245 7.71 6.48 -8.37
CA HIS A 245 8.42 5.20 -8.35
C HIS A 245 7.44 4.03 -8.56
N PRO A 246 6.70 3.99 -9.67
CA PRO A 246 5.75 2.91 -9.93
C PRO A 246 6.48 1.60 -10.24
N VAL A 247 5.87 0.49 -9.84
CA VAL A 247 6.28 -0.84 -10.30
C VAL A 247 5.61 -1.17 -11.63
N SER A 248 6.14 -2.20 -12.34
CA SER A 248 5.53 -2.68 -13.57
C SER A 248 4.13 -3.30 -13.31
N PRO A 249 3.17 -3.14 -14.24
CA PRO A 249 1.87 -3.83 -14.19
C PRO A 249 1.97 -5.35 -14.03
N ASP A 250 3.06 -5.97 -14.46
CA ASP A 250 3.32 -7.41 -14.28
C ASP A 250 3.32 -7.82 -12.80
N ALA A 251 3.61 -6.88 -11.90
CA ALA A 251 3.58 -7.14 -10.46
C ALA A 251 2.20 -7.62 -10.00
N TRP A 252 1.11 -7.02 -10.51
CA TRP A 252 -0.25 -7.46 -10.21
C TRP A 252 -0.53 -8.86 -10.78
N THR A 253 -0.16 -9.10 -12.02
CA THR A 253 -0.37 -10.39 -12.69
C THR A 253 0.33 -11.54 -11.95
N VAL A 254 1.56 -11.30 -11.48
CA VAL A 254 2.30 -12.32 -10.73
C VAL A 254 1.78 -12.48 -9.32
N TRP A 255 1.36 -11.40 -8.64
CA TRP A 255 0.76 -11.44 -7.32
C TRP A 255 -0.54 -12.26 -7.31
N THR A 256 -1.39 -12.12 -8.34
CA THR A 256 -2.67 -12.84 -8.47
C THR A 256 -2.54 -14.29 -8.94
N ARG A 257 -1.35 -14.72 -9.31
CA ARG A 257 -1.12 -16.04 -9.95
C ARG A 257 -1.56 -17.26 -9.13
N THR A 258 -1.62 -17.12 -7.80
CA THR A 258 -2.02 -18.21 -6.90
C THR A 258 -3.50 -18.17 -6.51
N TYR A 259 -4.27 -17.22 -7.01
CA TYR A 259 -5.68 -17.01 -6.65
C TYR A 259 -6.57 -18.25 -6.88
N ASP A 260 -6.27 -19.08 -7.88
CA ASP A 260 -7.02 -20.31 -8.11
C ASP A 260 -6.92 -21.30 -6.94
N ASN A 261 -5.84 -21.26 -6.17
CA ASN A 261 -5.68 -22.08 -4.99
C ASN A 261 -6.56 -21.63 -3.82
N ASP A 262 -6.92 -20.34 -3.80
CA ASP A 262 -7.66 -19.69 -2.73
C ASP A 262 -9.12 -19.39 -3.12
N TRP A 263 -9.50 -19.69 -4.38
CA TRP A 263 -10.88 -19.56 -4.84
C TRP A 263 -11.73 -20.73 -4.33
N GLY A 264 -12.79 -20.41 -3.62
CA GLY A 264 -13.64 -21.44 -3.00
C GLY A 264 -15.12 -21.08 -2.99
N VAL A 265 -15.91 -22.04 -2.52
CA VAL A 265 -17.37 -21.88 -2.31
C VAL A 265 -17.66 -22.09 -0.84
N TYR A 266 -18.33 -21.14 -0.22
CA TYR A 266 -18.83 -21.26 1.15
C TYR A 266 -20.26 -20.73 1.23
N GLN A 267 -21.14 -21.51 1.80
CA GLN A 267 -22.58 -21.19 1.90
C GLN A 267 -23.25 -20.79 0.58
N GLY A 268 -22.83 -21.39 -0.54
CA GLY A 268 -23.36 -21.10 -1.87
C GLY A 268 -22.84 -19.82 -2.51
N GLN A 269 -21.85 -19.16 -1.91
CA GLN A 269 -21.15 -18.02 -2.45
C GLN A 269 -19.74 -18.42 -2.91
N GLU A 270 -19.37 -18.02 -4.11
CA GLU A 270 -18.00 -18.13 -4.60
C GLU A 270 -17.22 -16.90 -4.18
N TYR A 271 -16.02 -17.09 -3.68
CA TYR A 271 -15.15 -16.01 -3.25
C TYR A 271 -13.69 -16.41 -3.20
N LEU A 272 -12.82 -15.40 -3.18
CA LEU A 272 -11.41 -15.54 -2.93
C LEU A 272 -11.17 -15.54 -1.43
N SER A 273 -10.60 -16.62 -0.88
CA SER A 273 -10.46 -16.81 0.56
C SER A 273 -9.06 -16.47 1.06
N PHE A 274 -9.00 -16.02 2.31
CA PHE A 274 -7.79 -15.87 3.10
C PHE A 274 -8.12 -16.17 4.56
N GLY A 275 -7.28 -16.94 5.26
CA GLY A 275 -7.61 -17.41 6.59
C GLY A 275 -7.92 -16.33 7.62
N PRO A 276 -7.07 -15.32 7.85
CA PRO A 276 -7.35 -14.21 8.75
C PRO A 276 -8.37 -13.22 8.19
N LEU A 277 -9.39 -12.88 8.97
CA LEU A 277 -10.45 -11.96 8.57
C LEU A 277 -9.92 -10.56 8.18
N PHE A 278 -8.88 -10.08 8.82
CA PHE A 278 -8.30 -8.76 8.50
C PHE A 278 -7.80 -8.66 7.06
N GLY A 279 -7.33 -9.74 6.44
CA GLY A 279 -6.91 -9.76 5.05
C GLY A 279 -8.04 -9.42 4.06
N HIS A 280 -9.29 -9.71 4.44
CA HIS A 280 -10.48 -9.28 3.68
C HIS A 280 -10.90 -7.86 4.02
N GLN A 281 -10.67 -7.39 5.23
CA GLN A 281 -11.21 -6.12 5.72
C GLN A 281 -10.32 -4.92 5.42
N TYR A 282 -8.99 -5.04 5.53
CA TYR A 282 -8.12 -3.89 5.52
C TYR A 282 -8.19 -3.07 4.23
N SER A 283 -8.13 -3.71 3.07
CA SER A 283 -8.24 -2.99 1.81
C SER A 283 -9.60 -2.30 1.63
N HIS A 284 -10.67 -2.88 2.17
CA HIS A 284 -12.03 -2.35 2.09
C HIS A 284 -12.27 -1.14 3.00
N VAL A 285 -11.39 -0.86 3.95
CA VAL A 285 -11.46 0.38 4.77
C VAL A 285 -11.29 1.62 3.90
N TRP A 286 -10.42 1.54 2.88
CA TRP A 286 -10.04 2.70 2.07
C TRP A 286 -10.46 2.62 0.61
N ILE A 287 -10.77 1.43 0.09
CA ILE A 287 -11.08 1.23 -1.32
C ILE A 287 -12.49 0.66 -1.47
N HIS A 288 -13.31 1.38 -2.21
CA HIS A 288 -14.65 0.94 -2.56
C HIS A 288 -14.59 0.03 -3.78
N PHE A 289 -14.54 -1.28 -3.57
CA PHE A 289 -14.36 -2.27 -4.63
C PHE A 289 -15.61 -2.57 -5.47
N ARG A 290 -16.76 -1.95 -5.21
CA ARG A 290 -17.93 -2.12 -6.07
C ARG A 290 -17.58 -1.67 -7.49
N ASP A 291 -17.92 -2.49 -8.47
CA ASP A 291 -17.69 -2.25 -9.89
C ASP A 291 -16.19 -2.17 -10.30
N ILE A 292 -15.27 -2.47 -9.37
CA ILE A 292 -13.83 -2.58 -9.68
C ILE A 292 -13.48 -4.04 -9.92
N GLN A 293 -12.98 -4.33 -11.13
CA GLN A 293 -12.58 -5.67 -11.53
C GLN A 293 -11.22 -5.63 -12.23
N ASP A 294 -10.34 -6.51 -11.82
CA ASP A 294 -9.18 -6.86 -12.65
C ASP A 294 -9.54 -7.96 -13.67
N ALA A 295 -8.55 -8.49 -14.40
CA ALA A 295 -8.78 -9.54 -15.37
C ALA A 295 -9.33 -10.82 -14.73
N TYR A 296 -8.77 -11.19 -13.57
CA TYR A 296 -9.16 -12.40 -12.84
C TYR A 296 -10.63 -12.36 -12.40
N MET A 297 -11.05 -11.26 -11.81
CA MET A 297 -12.44 -11.09 -11.35
C MET A 297 -13.42 -10.99 -12.53
N ARG A 298 -13.02 -10.38 -13.65
CA ARG A 298 -13.87 -10.34 -14.86
C ARG A 298 -14.12 -11.72 -15.43
N GLU A 299 -13.08 -12.58 -15.51
CA GLU A 299 -13.21 -13.97 -16.01
C GLU A 299 -14.17 -14.79 -15.14
N ARG A 300 -14.24 -14.50 -13.85
CA ARG A 300 -15.13 -15.19 -12.90
C ARG A 300 -16.48 -14.53 -12.73
N GLY A 301 -16.75 -13.41 -13.40
CA GLY A 301 -17.99 -12.64 -13.23
C GLY A 301 -18.19 -12.15 -11.80
N SER A 302 -17.11 -11.91 -11.06
CA SER A 302 -17.10 -11.52 -9.66
C SER A 302 -16.39 -10.18 -9.43
N THR A 303 -16.33 -9.73 -8.18
CA THR A 303 -15.62 -8.54 -7.74
C THR A 303 -14.86 -8.84 -6.44
N TYR A 304 -14.04 -7.90 -5.98
CA TYR A 304 -13.42 -7.96 -4.64
C TYR A 304 -14.37 -7.53 -3.50
N PHE A 305 -15.61 -7.13 -3.83
CA PHE A 305 -16.61 -6.69 -2.85
C PHE A 305 -17.48 -7.84 -2.37
#